data_9cb2958c95a3ba8d1f2954ddb571c0a6
#
_entry.id   9cb2958c95a3ba8d1f2954ddb571c0a6
#
_cell.length_a   1.000
_cell.length_b   1.000
_cell.length_c   1.000
_cell.angle_alpha   90.00
_cell.angle_beta   90.00
_cell.angle_gamma   90.00
#
_symmetry.space_group_name_H-M   'P 1'
#
loop_
_entity.id
_entity.type
_entity.pdbx_description
1 polymer ?
#
loop_
_entity_poly.entity_id
_entity_poly.type
_entity_poly.pdbx_seq_one_letter_code
_entity_poly.pdbx_strand_id
1 'polypeptide(L)'
;GTMAAKGAIKDVARISRLPLDESNRLTKMIPDKPITVTEEVQEELKPDEEPEAGDKIVEKDGKRYKVVKKDVDKKPTLKNCIKYVPELKAEYEGGSELVREVLKYALQLEGCIRQVGIHACAMIIGRGNLTDYIPITLGEDKATGQKVWVSQYEGSFIEDVGMLKMDFLGLKTLSIIKICL
;
A
#
# COMPACT_ATOMS: atom_id res chain seq x y z
N GLY A 1 -10.19 -3.68 -3.73
CA GLY A 1 -9.20 -2.67 -3.32
C GLY A 1 -9.28 -2.36 -1.84
N THR A 2 -8.14 -2.14 -1.21
CA THR A 2 -8.03 -1.76 0.19
C THR A 2 -8.07 -0.24 0.35
N MET A 3 -8.43 0.22 1.54
CA MET A 3 -8.38 1.65 1.90
C MET A 3 -6.94 2.10 2.09
N ALA A 4 -6.48 3.01 1.24
CA ALA A 4 -5.22 3.72 1.45
C ALA A 4 -5.43 4.91 2.41
N ALA A 5 -4.35 5.44 3.00
CA ALA A 5 -4.37 6.51 3.99
C ALA A 5 -5.29 7.70 3.63
N LYS A 6 -5.14 8.28 2.43
CA LYS A 6 -5.99 9.40 1.97
C LYS A 6 -7.47 9.02 1.85
N GLY A 7 -7.75 7.78 1.42
CA GLY A 7 -9.11 7.26 1.29
C GLY A 7 -9.76 7.05 2.66
N ALA A 8 -9.04 6.45 3.60
CA ALA A 8 -9.51 6.22 4.95
C ALA A 8 -9.87 7.54 5.66
N ILE A 9 -9.01 8.57 5.59
CA ILE A 9 -9.32 9.89 6.15
C ILE A 9 -10.58 10.48 5.53
N LYS A 10 -10.73 10.46 4.20
CA LYS A 10 -11.91 11.03 3.52
C LYS A 10 -13.20 10.31 3.88
N ASP A 11 -13.17 8.99 3.98
CA ASP A 11 -14.36 8.22 4.30
C ASP A 11 -14.80 8.44 5.75
N VAL A 12 -13.86 8.43 6.71
CA VAL A 12 -14.17 8.72 8.10
C VAL A 12 -14.61 10.18 8.27
N ALA A 13 -13.91 11.14 7.66
CA ALA A 13 -14.25 12.55 7.72
C ALA A 13 -15.68 12.82 7.24
N ARG A 14 -16.11 12.14 6.16
CA ARG A 14 -17.47 12.26 5.63
C ARG A 14 -18.52 11.75 6.63
N ILE A 15 -18.26 10.63 7.29
CA ILE A 15 -19.17 10.04 8.28
C ILE A 15 -19.20 10.89 9.56
N SER A 16 -18.07 11.37 10.01
CA SER A 16 -17.94 12.25 11.18
C SER A 16 -18.37 13.69 10.91
N ARG A 17 -18.83 14.01 9.69
CA ARG A 17 -19.25 15.35 9.28
C ARG A 17 -18.16 16.42 9.42
N LEU A 18 -16.89 16.02 9.31
CA LEU A 18 -15.78 16.97 9.22
C LEU A 18 -15.91 17.78 7.92
N PRO A 19 -15.75 19.10 7.93
CA PRO A 19 -15.81 19.93 6.74
C PRO A 19 -14.85 19.42 5.64
N LEU A 20 -15.29 19.52 4.38
CA LEU A 20 -14.53 19.02 3.23
C LEU A 20 -13.14 19.67 3.11
N ASP A 21 -13.06 20.96 3.42
CA ASP A 21 -11.80 21.71 3.38
C ASP A 21 -10.79 21.16 4.38
N GLU A 22 -11.24 20.85 5.60
CA GLU A 22 -10.41 20.22 6.64
C GLU A 22 -9.96 18.81 6.23
N SER A 23 -10.87 18.01 5.68
CA SER A 23 -10.55 16.69 5.16
C SER A 23 -9.51 16.76 4.02
N ASN A 24 -9.66 17.73 3.10
CA ASN A 24 -8.72 17.95 2.03
C ASN A 24 -7.36 18.46 2.56
N ARG A 25 -7.35 19.33 3.58
CA ARG A 25 -6.15 19.80 4.26
C ARG A 25 -5.36 18.63 4.85
N LEU A 26 -6.00 17.76 5.61
CA LEU A 26 -5.37 16.57 6.20
C LEU A 26 -4.80 15.63 5.15
N THR A 27 -5.55 15.38 4.08
CA THR A 27 -5.08 14.47 3.02
C THR A 27 -3.92 15.03 2.19
N LYS A 28 -3.77 16.36 2.09
CA LYS A 28 -2.62 17.01 1.44
C LYS A 28 -1.32 16.85 2.23
N MET A 29 -1.38 16.65 3.55
CA MET A 29 -0.21 16.37 4.39
C MET A 29 0.38 14.98 4.14
N ILE A 30 -0.37 14.08 3.49
CA ILE A 30 0.11 12.74 3.14
C ILE A 30 0.86 12.80 1.81
N PRO A 31 2.17 12.51 1.79
CA PRO A 31 2.96 12.53 0.57
C PRO A 31 2.53 11.42 -0.40
N ASP A 32 2.68 11.68 -1.70
CA ASP A 32 2.44 10.67 -2.74
C ASP A 32 3.66 9.76 -2.96
N LYS A 33 4.82 10.20 -2.51
CA LYS A 33 6.09 9.45 -2.59
C LYS A 33 6.43 8.81 -1.25
N PRO A 34 7.26 7.76 -1.24
CA PRO A 34 7.80 7.22 0.00
C PRO A 34 8.46 8.30 0.85
N ILE A 35 8.38 8.13 2.17
CA ILE A 35 9.01 9.02 3.15
C ILE A 35 10.41 8.48 3.40
N THR A 36 11.44 9.22 2.98
CA THR A 36 12.83 8.86 3.27
C THR A 36 13.18 9.24 4.70
N VAL A 37 13.58 8.26 5.49
CA VAL A 37 13.92 8.44 6.91
C VAL A 37 15.28 7.83 7.18
N THR A 38 16.15 8.58 7.83
CA THR A 38 17.44 8.05 8.29
C THR A 38 17.22 7.24 9.56
N GLU A 39 17.38 5.92 9.48
CA GLU A 39 17.25 4.99 10.61
C GLU A 39 18.59 4.30 10.89
N GLU A 40 18.80 3.92 12.15
CA GLU A 40 19.89 3.04 12.54
C GLU A 40 19.53 1.61 12.14
N VAL A 41 20.26 1.03 11.20
CA VAL A 41 20.08 -0.32 10.69
C VAL A 41 21.24 -1.19 11.14
N GLN A 42 20.95 -2.42 11.55
CA GLN A 42 21.96 -3.42 11.90
C GLN A 42 22.37 -4.17 10.63
N GLU A 43 23.61 -4.00 10.19
CA GLU A 43 24.20 -4.78 9.10
C GLU A 43 25.10 -5.89 9.68
N GLU A 44 24.91 -7.13 9.20
CA GLU A 44 25.72 -8.28 9.65
C GLU A 44 27.16 -8.10 9.19
N LEU A 45 28.10 -8.09 10.13
CA LEU A 45 29.54 -8.09 9.85
C LEU A 45 29.95 -9.46 9.34
N LYS A 46 30.64 -9.49 8.20
CA LYS A 46 31.23 -10.73 7.69
C LYS A 46 32.34 -11.23 8.64
N PRO A 47 32.62 -12.55 8.69
CA PRO A 47 33.64 -13.11 9.61
C PRO A 47 35.02 -12.48 9.47
N ASP A 48 35.35 -12.01 8.26
CA ASP A 48 36.66 -11.43 7.91
C ASP A 48 36.69 -9.90 7.97
N GLU A 49 35.61 -9.25 8.44
CA GLU A 49 35.49 -7.80 8.48
C GLU A 49 35.77 -7.28 9.90
N GLU A 50 36.86 -6.52 10.07
CA GLU A 50 37.15 -5.85 11.32
C GLU A 50 36.38 -4.53 11.45
N PRO A 51 35.75 -4.25 12.61
CA PRO A 51 35.01 -3.02 12.83
C PRO A 51 35.96 -1.81 12.88
N GLU A 52 35.55 -0.71 12.27
CA GLU A 52 36.28 0.54 12.35
C GLU A 52 36.20 1.17 13.76
N ALA A 53 37.21 1.98 14.10
CA ALA A 53 37.24 2.65 15.40
C ALA A 53 36.08 3.66 15.54
N GLY A 54 35.13 3.31 16.38
CA GLY A 54 33.93 4.15 16.62
C GLY A 54 32.59 3.48 16.25
N ASP A 55 32.63 2.32 15.63
CA ASP A 55 31.42 1.57 15.27
C ASP A 55 30.71 1.02 16.51
N LYS A 56 29.39 1.21 16.54
CA LYS A 56 28.56 0.53 17.54
C LYS A 56 28.28 -0.90 17.07
N ILE A 57 28.79 -1.87 17.80
CA ILE A 57 28.58 -3.29 17.51
C ILE A 57 27.56 -3.85 18.47
N VAL A 58 26.62 -4.62 17.95
CA VAL A 58 25.62 -5.37 18.72
C VAL A 58 25.78 -6.86 18.39
N GLU A 59 25.95 -7.68 19.42
CA GLU A 59 25.92 -9.13 19.27
C GLU A 59 24.51 -9.67 19.50
N LYS A 60 24.02 -10.45 18.54
CA LYS A 60 22.73 -11.13 18.63
C LYS A 60 22.82 -12.49 17.95
N ASP A 61 22.35 -13.54 18.65
CA ASP A 61 22.33 -14.92 18.13
C ASP A 61 23.70 -15.43 17.64
N GLY A 62 24.82 -15.01 18.31
CA GLY A 62 26.17 -15.39 17.95
C GLY A 62 26.73 -14.71 16.70
N LYS A 63 26.08 -13.71 16.20
CA LYS A 63 26.48 -12.89 15.05
C LYS A 63 26.73 -11.45 15.47
N ARG A 64 27.74 -10.81 14.85
CA ARG A 64 28.09 -9.41 15.09
C ARG A 64 27.41 -8.51 14.04
N TYR A 65 26.80 -7.43 14.50
CA TYR A 65 26.12 -6.44 13.66
C TYR A 65 26.71 -5.06 13.89
N LYS A 66 27.00 -4.34 12.81
CA LYS A 66 27.39 -2.94 12.84
C LYS A 66 26.13 -2.07 12.72
N VAL A 67 25.97 -1.09 13.60
CA VAL A 67 24.89 -0.12 13.52
C VAL A 67 25.28 1.01 12.58
N VAL A 68 24.65 1.07 11.42
CA VAL A 68 24.87 2.11 10.40
C VAL A 68 23.63 2.98 10.26
N LYS A 69 23.81 4.28 10.05
CA LYS A 69 22.71 5.17 9.67
C LYS A 69 22.47 5.04 8.17
N LYS A 70 21.27 4.61 7.82
CA LYS A 70 20.89 4.40 6.41
C LYS A 70 19.56 5.07 6.12
N ASP A 71 19.46 5.68 4.95
CA ASP A 71 18.22 6.23 4.48
C ASP A 71 17.31 5.10 4.00
N VAL A 72 16.15 4.98 4.64
CA VAL A 72 15.16 3.93 4.36
C VAL A 72 13.87 4.58 3.88
N ASP A 73 13.40 4.13 2.74
CA ASP A 73 12.13 4.59 2.19
C ASP A 73 10.95 3.86 2.84
N LYS A 74 10.12 4.62 3.55
CA LYS A 74 8.90 4.11 4.18
C LYS A 74 7.68 4.40 3.32
N LYS A 75 6.83 3.41 3.12
CA LYS A 75 5.54 3.62 2.45
C LYS A 75 4.73 4.70 3.19
N PRO A 76 4.02 5.58 2.47
CA PRO A 76 3.22 6.65 3.06
C PRO A 76 1.90 6.12 3.64
N THR A 77 1.98 5.15 4.55
CA THR A 77 0.84 4.71 5.35
C THR A 77 0.50 5.78 6.37
N LEU A 78 -0.74 5.83 6.83
CA LEU A 78 -1.17 6.81 7.82
C LEU A 78 -0.34 6.72 9.11
N LYS A 79 -0.01 5.51 9.53
CA LYS A 79 0.87 5.25 10.67
C LYS A 79 2.26 5.88 10.47
N ASN A 80 2.87 5.69 9.30
CA ASN A 80 4.17 6.28 8.99
C ASN A 80 4.08 7.80 8.83
N CYS A 81 3.00 8.31 8.23
CA CYS A 81 2.80 9.74 8.08
C CYS A 81 2.65 10.44 9.45
N ILE A 82 1.88 9.88 10.38
CA ILE A 82 1.76 10.43 11.74
C ILE A 82 3.11 10.40 12.46
N LYS A 83 3.93 9.39 12.22
CA LYS A 83 5.25 9.28 12.88
C LYS A 83 6.29 10.24 12.31
N TYR A 84 6.31 10.44 10.99
CA TYR A 84 7.42 11.08 10.29
C TYR A 84 7.06 12.41 9.61
N VAL A 85 5.78 12.77 9.48
CA VAL A 85 5.33 14.08 8.96
C VAL A 85 4.92 14.98 10.11
N PRO A 86 5.72 16.04 10.44
CA PRO A 86 5.49 16.84 11.65
C PRO A 86 4.12 17.51 11.70
N GLU A 87 3.61 17.99 10.54
CA GLU A 87 2.31 18.65 10.46
C GLU A 87 1.17 17.68 10.79
N LEU A 88 1.21 16.45 10.26
CA LEU A 88 0.17 15.45 10.54
C LEU A 88 0.26 14.92 11.98
N LYS A 89 1.48 14.82 12.52
CA LYS A 89 1.70 14.48 13.92
C LYS A 89 1.09 15.54 14.84
N ALA A 90 1.31 16.82 14.56
CA ALA A 90 0.74 17.93 15.32
C ALA A 90 -0.80 17.89 15.33
N GLU A 91 -1.43 17.57 14.19
CA GLU A 91 -2.88 17.41 14.11
C GLU A 91 -3.39 16.19 14.90
N TYR A 92 -2.62 15.09 14.88
CA TYR A 92 -2.99 13.89 15.64
C TYR A 92 -2.88 14.09 17.16
N GLU A 93 -1.88 14.83 17.63
CA GLU A 93 -1.63 15.07 19.06
C GLU A 93 -2.40 16.27 19.61
N GLY A 94 -2.48 17.37 18.86
CA GLY A 94 -2.98 18.68 19.29
C GLY A 94 -4.11 19.28 18.46
N GLY A 95 -4.58 18.62 17.43
CA GLY A 95 -5.71 19.06 16.62
C GLY A 95 -7.03 19.07 17.37
N SER A 96 -8.10 19.56 16.73
CA SER A 96 -9.44 19.53 17.30
C SER A 96 -9.86 18.11 17.66
N GLU A 97 -10.76 17.94 18.63
CA GLU A 97 -11.24 16.63 19.05
C GLU A 97 -11.75 15.80 17.87
N LEU A 98 -12.52 16.44 16.97
CA LEU A 98 -13.06 15.81 15.78
C LEU A 98 -11.95 15.35 14.80
N VAL A 99 -10.90 16.15 14.59
CA VAL A 99 -9.76 15.79 13.73
C VAL A 99 -9.00 14.60 14.30
N ARG A 100 -8.74 14.61 15.63
CA ARG A 100 -8.07 13.48 16.29
C ARG A 100 -8.88 12.20 16.21
N GLU A 101 -10.18 12.28 16.38
CA GLU A 101 -11.10 11.15 16.25
C GLU A 101 -11.09 10.59 14.81
N VAL A 102 -11.18 11.47 13.81
CA VAL A 102 -11.09 11.09 12.39
C VAL A 102 -9.78 10.37 12.09
N LEU A 103 -8.64 10.89 12.54
CA LEU A 103 -7.34 10.25 12.30
C LEU A 103 -7.22 8.91 13.04
N LYS A 104 -7.76 8.79 14.25
CA LYS A 104 -7.78 7.54 15.02
C LYS A 104 -8.57 6.44 14.32
N TYR A 105 -9.78 6.74 13.86
CA TYR A 105 -10.58 5.76 13.12
C TYR A 105 -10.01 5.47 11.74
N ALA A 106 -9.45 6.46 11.05
CA ALA A 106 -8.78 6.26 9.77
C ALA A 106 -7.58 5.29 9.89
N LEU A 107 -6.82 5.34 11.00
CA LEU A 107 -5.74 4.38 11.30
C LEU A 107 -6.26 2.94 11.42
N GLN A 108 -7.45 2.74 11.98
CA GLN A 108 -8.04 1.40 12.14
C GLN A 108 -8.59 0.86 10.82
N LEU A 109 -9.04 1.74 9.93
CA LEU A 109 -9.63 1.37 8.65
C LEU A 109 -8.63 1.29 7.51
N GLU A 110 -7.43 1.88 7.66
CA GLU A 110 -6.37 1.75 6.66
C GLU A 110 -6.00 0.28 6.44
N GLY A 111 -5.96 -0.15 5.18
CA GLY A 111 -5.68 -1.53 4.80
C GLY A 111 -6.91 -2.45 4.80
N CYS A 112 -8.03 -2.05 5.37
CA CYS A 112 -9.27 -2.83 5.28
C CYS A 112 -9.81 -2.86 3.84
N ILE A 113 -10.47 -3.95 3.47
CA ILE A 113 -11.11 -4.08 2.16
C ILE A 113 -12.28 -3.10 2.09
N ARG A 114 -12.26 -2.24 1.07
CA ARG A 114 -13.30 -1.23 0.82
C ARG A 114 -14.30 -1.67 -0.23
N GLN A 115 -13.80 -2.22 -1.31
CA GLN A 115 -14.61 -2.66 -2.44
C GLN A 115 -13.92 -3.78 -3.20
N VAL A 116 -14.72 -4.62 -3.82
CA VAL A 116 -14.26 -5.62 -4.78
C VAL A 116 -14.17 -4.91 -6.14
N GLY A 117 -13.04 -5.05 -6.81
CA GLY A 117 -12.82 -4.56 -8.17
C GLY A 117 -12.47 -5.70 -9.10
N ILE A 118 -12.92 -5.61 -10.34
CA ILE A 118 -12.53 -6.54 -11.41
C ILE A 118 -11.31 -5.93 -12.11
N HIS A 119 -10.30 -6.75 -12.38
CA HIS A 119 -9.16 -6.32 -13.18
C HIS A 119 -9.61 -6.05 -14.62
N ALA A 120 -9.06 -5.00 -15.23
CA ALA A 120 -9.52 -4.52 -16.54
C ALA A 120 -9.37 -5.57 -17.67
N CYS A 121 -8.37 -6.45 -17.60
CA CYS A 121 -8.04 -7.38 -18.68
C CYS A 121 -7.18 -8.58 -18.24
N ALA A 122 -7.18 -8.94 -16.95
CA ALA A 122 -6.52 -10.16 -16.50
C ALA A 122 -7.39 -11.39 -16.79
N MET A 123 -6.74 -12.45 -17.26
CA MET A 123 -7.33 -13.77 -17.43
C MET A 123 -6.64 -14.75 -16.50
N ILE A 124 -7.44 -15.58 -15.83
CA ILE A 124 -6.93 -16.68 -14.98
C ILE A 124 -6.99 -17.97 -15.80
N ILE A 125 -5.87 -18.67 -15.88
CA ILE A 125 -5.72 -19.91 -16.61
C ILE A 125 -5.37 -21.01 -15.62
N GLY A 126 -6.20 -22.06 -15.58
CA GLY A 126 -6.00 -23.27 -14.78
C GLY A 126 -5.91 -24.51 -15.66
N ARG A 127 -5.42 -25.61 -15.09
CA ARG A 127 -5.30 -26.90 -15.79
C ARG A 127 -6.62 -27.67 -15.93
N GLY A 128 -7.66 -27.21 -15.24
CA GLY A 128 -8.97 -27.88 -15.20
C GLY A 128 -10.08 -26.89 -14.89
N ASN A 129 -11.15 -27.37 -14.28
CA ASN A 129 -12.24 -26.49 -13.87
C ASN A 129 -11.76 -25.56 -12.74
N LEU A 130 -11.86 -24.25 -12.97
CA LEU A 130 -11.37 -23.24 -12.01
C LEU A 130 -12.09 -23.31 -10.67
N THR A 131 -13.35 -23.77 -10.64
CA THR A 131 -14.13 -23.90 -9.40
C THR A 131 -13.60 -24.97 -8.43
N ASP A 132 -12.75 -25.87 -8.92
CA ASP A 132 -12.10 -26.88 -8.07
C ASP A 132 -10.97 -26.29 -7.23
N TYR A 133 -10.48 -25.12 -7.63
CA TYR A 133 -9.30 -24.49 -7.03
C TYR A 133 -9.60 -23.16 -6.34
N ILE A 134 -10.52 -22.36 -6.90
CA ILE A 134 -10.84 -21.03 -6.40
C ILE A 134 -12.36 -20.78 -6.35
N PRO A 135 -12.85 -20.03 -5.36
CA PRO A 135 -14.21 -19.56 -5.37
C PRO A 135 -14.38 -18.50 -6.49
N ILE A 136 -15.46 -18.61 -7.23
CA ILE A 136 -15.82 -17.68 -8.29
C ILE A 136 -17.16 -17.00 -7.99
N THR A 137 -17.37 -15.83 -8.56
CA THR A 137 -18.61 -15.07 -8.49
C THR A 137 -18.91 -14.40 -9.82
N LEU A 138 -20.13 -13.92 -9.99
CA LEU A 138 -20.48 -13.09 -11.13
C LEU A 138 -20.17 -11.63 -10.82
N GLY A 139 -19.35 -11.01 -11.65
CA GLY A 139 -19.09 -9.58 -11.65
C GLY A 139 -19.66 -8.94 -12.92
N GLU A 140 -19.74 -7.62 -12.94
CA GLU A 140 -20.15 -6.86 -14.13
C GLU A 140 -18.92 -6.19 -14.75
N ASP A 141 -18.65 -6.50 -16.00
CA ASP A 141 -17.63 -5.81 -16.80
C ASP A 141 -18.12 -4.39 -17.12
N LYS A 142 -17.39 -3.41 -16.58
CA LYS A 142 -17.74 -1.98 -16.76
C LYS A 142 -17.66 -1.47 -18.20
N ALA A 143 -16.93 -2.15 -19.05
CA ALA A 143 -16.76 -1.75 -20.45
C ALA A 143 -17.92 -2.25 -21.31
N THR A 144 -18.42 -3.46 -21.04
CA THR A 144 -19.46 -4.10 -21.87
C THR A 144 -20.82 -4.19 -21.16
N GLY A 145 -20.89 -3.99 -19.84
CA GLY A 145 -22.09 -4.20 -19.03
C GLY A 145 -22.48 -5.68 -18.90
N GLN A 146 -21.67 -6.59 -19.39
CA GLN A 146 -21.95 -8.03 -19.34
C GLN A 146 -21.52 -8.63 -18.00
N LYS A 147 -22.27 -9.66 -17.58
CA LYS A 147 -21.88 -10.47 -16.43
C LYS A 147 -20.78 -11.43 -16.83
N VAL A 148 -19.66 -11.41 -16.08
CA VAL A 148 -18.50 -12.25 -16.26
C VAL A 148 -18.14 -12.99 -14.98
N TRP A 149 -17.57 -14.18 -15.13
CA TRP A 149 -17.05 -14.92 -13.98
C TRP A 149 -15.75 -14.30 -13.51
N VAL A 150 -15.65 -14.04 -12.21
CA VAL A 150 -14.48 -13.46 -11.57
C VAL A 150 -14.07 -14.26 -10.34
N SER A 151 -12.77 -14.34 -10.09
CA SER A 151 -12.23 -14.93 -8.88
C SER A 151 -12.61 -14.06 -7.66
N GLN A 152 -12.94 -14.73 -6.54
CA GLN A 152 -13.05 -14.05 -5.25
C GLN A 152 -11.69 -13.89 -4.56
N TYR A 153 -10.67 -14.64 -4.99
CA TYR A 153 -9.30 -14.43 -4.53
C TYR A 153 -8.71 -13.19 -5.18
N GLU A 154 -7.94 -12.44 -4.40
CA GLU A 154 -7.17 -11.32 -4.92
C GLU A 154 -6.13 -11.80 -5.94
N GLY A 155 -5.93 -11.02 -7.01
CA GLY A 155 -5.06 -11.39 -8.12
C GLY A 155 -3.61 -11.70 -7.73
N SER A 156 -3.13 -11.14 -6.60
CA SER A 156 -1.80 -11.42 -6.05
C SER A 156 -1.61 -12.85 -5.53
N PHE A 157 -2.71 -13.54 -5.13
CA PHE A 157 -2.67 -14.90 -4.59
C PHE A 157 -3.01 -15.99 -5.61
N ILE A 158 -3.29 -15.63 -6.86
CA ILE A 158 -3.69 -16.60 -7.90
C ILE A 158 -2.56 -17.59 -8.23
N GLU A 159 -1.32 -17.10 -8.24
CA GLU A 159 -0.15 -17.94 -8.50
C GLU A 159 0.14 -18.89 -7.32
N ASP A 160 -0.12 -18.47 -6.08
CA ASP A 160 0.07 -19.31 -4.88
C ASP A 160 -0.84 -20.54 -4.87
N VAL A 161 -2.01 -20.47 -5.52
CA VAL A 161 -2.93 -21.60 -5.70
C VAL A 161 -2.68 -22.40 -6.99
N GLY A 162 -1.55 -22.16 -7.64
CA GLY A 162 -1.09 -22.95 -8.80
C GLY A 162 -1.74 -22.59 -10.13
N MET A 163 -2.31 -21.40 -10.25
CA MET A 163 -2.88 -20.88 -11.49
C MET A 163 -2.03 -19.78 -12.09
N LEU A 164 -2.19 -19.54 -13.38
CA LEU A 164 -1.51 -18.48 -14.11
C LEU A 164 -2.45 -17.28 -14.25
N LYS A 165 -1.99 -16.08 -13.85
CA LYS A 165 -2.64 -14.81 -14.16
C LYS A 165 -1.95 -14.17 -15.37
N MET A 166 -2.70 -13.95 -16.43
CA MET A 166 -2.24 -13.28 -17.63
C MET A 166 -2.91 -11.92 -17.80
N ASP A 167 -2.11 -10.85 -17.87
CA ASP A 167 -2.61 -9.49 -18.05
C ASP A 167 -2.48 -9.07 -19.54
N PHE A 168 -3.62 -8.85 -20.19
CA PHE A 168 -3.68 -8.41 -21.59
C PHE A 168 -3.92 -6.90 -21.67
N LEU A 169 -2.97 -6.11 -21.17
CA LEU A 169 -3.07 -4.65 -21.13
C LEU A 169 -2.21 -4.02 -22.23
N GLY A 170 -2.86 -3.37 -23.20
CA GLY A 170 -2.19 -2.58 -24.22
C GLY A 170 -1.91 -1.15 -23.76
N LEU A 171 -0.79 -0.57 -24.21
CA LEU A 171 -0.44 0.82 -23.97
C LEU A 171 -1.00 1.72 -25.07
N LYS A 172 -2.05 2.47 -24.78
CA LYS A 172 -2.61 3.48 -25.72
C LYS A 172 -1.55 4.47 -26.24
N THR A 173 -0.59 4.84 -25.41
CA THR A 173 0.49 5.76 -25.77
C THR A 173 1.31 5.24 -26.96
N LEU A 174 1.59 3.93 -27.01
CA LEU A 174 2.31 3.34 -28.16
C LEU A 174 1.50 3.41 -29.45
N SER A 175 0.17 3.22 -29.34
CA SER A 175 -0.73 3.36 -30.49
C SER A 175 -0.78 4.81 -31.00
N ILE A 176 -0.78 5.79 -30.10
CA ILE A 176 -0.74 7.21 -30.46
C ILE A 176 0.59 7.55 -31.16
N ILE A 177 1.72 7.10 -30.62
CA ILE A 177 3.04 7.31 -31.24
C ILE A 177 3.05 6.71 -32.66
N LYS A 178 2.53 5.48 -32.83
CA LYS A 178 2.45 4.83 -34.14
C LYS A 178 1.61 5.57 -35.16
N ILE A 179 0.57 6.31 -34.71
CA ILE A 179 -0.29 7.12 -35.61
C ILE A 179 0.39 8.43 -35.97
N CYS A 180 1.25 8.96 -35.09
CA CYS A 180 1.96 10.23 -35.32
C CYS A 180 3.22 10.08 -36.22
N LEU A 181 3.70 8.86 -36.39
CA LEU A 181 4.82 8.52 -37.28
C LEU A 181 4.32 8.15 -38.69
#